data_90aa3b67a1ab87a03ec0c09d47a2a455
#
_entry.id   90aa3b67a1ab87a03ec0c09d47a2a455
#
_cell.length_a   1.000
_cell.length_b   1.000
_cell.length_c   1.000
_cell.angle_alpha   90.00
_cell.angle_beta   90.00
_cell.angle_gamma   90.00
#
_symmetry.space_group_name_H-M   'P 1'
#
loop_
_entity.id
_entity.type
_entity.pdbx_description
1 polymer ?
#
loop_
_entity_poly.entity_id
_entity_poly.type
_entity_poly.pdbx_seq_one_letter_code
_entity_poly.pdbx_strand_id
1 'polypeptide(L)'
;EIDDDGAVVSTGISCGLPEDAEKISGALIPGLVTAHCHIELSSMWHKFRKGTGMAGFIDQINELRDTVSVAEKKRWISEWMDLLWRRGVSAMGDISNCDDSFESKSKSPIYTRTFLEVFGTEPEDCGAVMDSVLELKKVADSYGIDAAPTPHSCYTTSPALLTAVSDEGLKSGFLSYHSEETQEEEDMLISGTGAMYENRRQAGMSVPPVTGKSSLLYFIDRLKATGRTSFPEHILLVHEVCMNEEGIEAVKAVMEHPFVALCPCSNIFIHNALPDVGLMW
;
A
#
# COMPACT_ATOMS: atom_id res chain seq x y z
N GLU A 1 15.75 -20.75 23.85
CA GLU A 1 14.61 -21.67 24.03
C GLU A 1 13.33 -20.93 23.66
N ILE A 2 12.46 -21.62 22.95
CA ILE A 2 11.17 -21.12 22.50
C ILE A 2 10.13 -22.14 22.92
N ASP A 3 9.00 -21.69 23.45
CA ASP A 3 7.89 -22.57 23.82
C ASP A 3 7.02 -22.92 22.59
N ASP A 4 6.01 -23.77 22.83
CA ASP A 4 5.09 -24.21 21.79
C ASP A 4 4.21 -23.08 21.22
N ASP A 5 4.10 -21.96 21.93
CA ASP A 5 3.40 -20.76 21.49
C ASP A 5 4.30 -19.82 20.67
N GLY A 6 5.58 -20.18 20.50
CA GLY A 6 6.57 -19.39 19.75
C GLY A 6 7.20 -18.25 20.55
N ALA A 7 6.99 -18.18 21.86
CA ALA A 7 7.58 -17.16 22.71
C ALA A 7 9.02 -17.53 23.11
N VAL A 8 9.92 -16.55 23.09
CA VAL A 8 11.29 -16.74 23.58
C VAL A 8 11.28 -16.76 25.10
N VAL A 9 11.45 -17.95 25.70
CA VAL A 9 11.45 -18.14 27.15
C VAL A 9 12.84 -17.98 27.78
N SER A 10 13.89 -18.29 27.03
CA SER A 10 15.26 -18.06 27.50
C SER A 10 16.26 -17.89 26.36
N THR A 11 17.34 -17.14 26.63
CA THR A 11 18.50 -17.01 25.76
C THR A 11 19.76 -17.23 26.56
N GLY A 12 20.78 -17.88 25.97
CA GLY A 12 22.04 -18.12 26.65
C GLY A 12 22.97 -19.04 25.88
N ILE A 13 24.13 -19.30 26.48
CA ILE A 13 25.08 -20.31 25.97
C ILE A 13 24.53 -21.69 26.35
N SER A 14 24.37 -22.56 25.37
CA SER A 14 23.84 -23.91 25.54
C SER A 14 24.74 -24.77 26.40
N CYS A 15 24.38 -24.97 27.66
CA CYS A 15 24.92 -26.03 28.49
C CYS A 15 23.73 -26.76 29.14
N GLY A 16 23.51 -28.03 28.73
CA GLY A 16 22.48 -28.88 29.33
C GLY A 16 21.08 -28.68 28.76
N LEU A 17 20.93 -28.68 27.45
CA LEU A 17 19.61 -28.71 26.80
C LEU A 17 18.83 -29.98 27.20
N PRO A 18 17.50 -29.92 27.36
CA PRO A 18 16.65 -31.10 27.50
C PRO A 18 16.95 -32.15 26.41
N GLU A 19 16.86 -33.44 26.75
CA GLU A 19 17.16 -34.51 25.78
C GLU A 19 16.18 -34.52 24.58
N ASP A 20 14.98 -34.02 24.78
CA ASP A 20 13.90 -33.90 23.77
C ASP A 20 13.92 -32.57 23.01
N ALA A 21 14.85 -31.67 23.30
CA ALA A 21 14.97 -30.42 22.58
C ALA A 21 15.41 -30.63 21.13
N GLU A 22 14.65 -30.09 20.18
CA GLU A 22 15.05 -30.02 18.78
C GLU A 22 16.19 -29.02 18.61
N LYS A 23 17.26 -29.44 17.92
CA LYS A 23 18.42 -28.61 17.65
C LYS A 23 18.39 -28.13 16.21
N ILE A 24 18.19 -26.82 16.02
CA ILE A 24 18.21 -26.19 14.71
C ILE A 24 19.53 -25.39 14.56
N SER A 25 20.24 -25.63 13.47
CA SER A 25 21.44 -24.86 13.13
C SER A 25 21.07 -23.62 12.33
N GLY A 26 21.53 -22.46 12.76
CA GLY A 26 21.28 -21.21 12.06
C GLY A 26 20.99 -20.05 13.00
N ALA A 27 20.47 -18.96 12.45
CA ALA A 27 19.94 -17.83 13.19
C ALA A 27 18.41 -17.88 13.19
N LEU A 28 17.82 -17.77 14.37
CA LEU A 28 16.38 -17.60 14.50
C LEU A 28 16.05 -16.12 14.38
N ILE A 29 15.16 -15.79 13.48
CA ILE A 29 14.64 -14.44 13.28
C ILE A 29 13.10 -14.46 13.32
N PRO A 30 12.45 -13.34 13.66
CA PRO A 30 11.02 -13.21 13.46
C PRO A 30 10.64 -13.45 12.00
N GLY A 31 9.40 -13.88 11.74
CA GLY A 31 8.88 -13.96 10.39
C GLY A 31 8.98 -12.62 9.66
N LEU A 32 9.20 -12.66 8.35
CA LEU A 32 9.31 -11.47 7.53
C LEU A 32 7.96 -10.77 7.40
N VAL A 33 7.98 -9.44 7.31
CA VAL A 33 6.80 -8.62 7.07
C VAL A 33 6.95 -7.92 5.73
N THR A 34 5.96 -8.10 4.85
CA THR A 34 5.82 -7.33 3.61
C THR A 34 4.85 -6.17 3.89
N ALA A 35 5.38 -4.96 4.13
CA ALA A 35 4.55 -3.84 4.55
C ALA A 35 3.61 -3.30 3.46
N HIS A 36 3.92 -3.53 2.19
CA HIS A 36 3.12 -3.11 1.04
C HIS A 36 3.21 -4.13 -0.09
N CYS A 37 2.07 -4.56 -0.58
CA CYS A 37 1.93 -5.54 -1.65
C CYS A 37 0.62 -5.32 -2.41
N HIS A 38 0.58 -5.68 -3.69
CA HIS A 38 -0.61 -5.79 -4.53
C HIS A 38 -0.75 -7.23 -5.01
N ILE A 39 -1.14 -8.15 -4.11
CA ILE A 39 -1.20 -9.58 -4.45
C ILE A 39 -2.18 -9.88 -5.61
N GLU A 40 -3.21 -9.05 -5.77
CA GLU A 40 -4.18 -9.19 -6.85
C GLU A 40 -3.59 -8.99 -8.25
N LEU A 41 -2.40 -8.35 -8.36
CA LEU A 41 -1.69 -8.16 -9.62
C LEU A 41 -0.76 -9.33 -9.98
N SER A 42 -0.73 -10.41 -9.19
CA SER A 42 0.15 -11.58 -9.38
C SER A 42 0.08 -12.19 -10.76
N SER A 43 -1.09 -12.21 -11.39
CA SER A 43 -1.28 -12.75 -12.75
C SER A 43 -0.60 -11.93 -13.84
N MET A 44 -0.10 -10.75 -13.53
CA MET A 44 0.63 -9.87 -14.44
C MET A 44 2.16 -10.04 -14.35
N TRP A 45 2.64 -10.94 -13.51
CA TRP A 45 4.06 -11.20 -13.33
C TRP A 45 4.77 -11.47 -14.66
N HIS A 46 5.93 -10.84 -14.88
CA HIS A 46 6.71 -10.85 -16.12
C HIS A 46 6.04 -10.28 -17.38
N LYS A 47 4.88 -9.64 -17.27
CA LYS A 47 4.18 -9.05 -18.43
C LYS A 47 4.50 -7.57 -18.64
N PHE A 48 5.05 -6.89 -17.64
CA PHE A 48 5.35 -5.46 -17.71
C PHE A 48 6.69 -5.17 -18.42
N ARG A 49 6.71 -4.06 -19.13
CA ARG A 49 7.93 -3.45 -19.69
C ARG A 49 8.52 -2.49 -18.67
N LYS A 50 9.84 -2.59 -18.46
CA LYS A 50 10.60 -1.75 -17.53
C LYS A 50 10.85 -0.36 -18.12
N GLY A 51 10.91 0.67 -17.24
CA GLY A 51 11.42 2.00 -17.59
C GLY A 51 10.45 2.83 -18.44
N THR A 52 9.14 2.63 -18.24
CA THR A 52 8.11 3.36 -19.01
C THR A 52 7.62 4.64 -18.33
N GLY A 53 8.16 4.97 -17.15
CA GLY A 53 7.61 6.00 -16.27
C GLY A 53 6.25 5.60 -15.68
N MET A 54 5.69 6.43 -14.82
CA MET A 54 4.42 6.12 -14.15
C MET A 54 3.25 6.11 -15.14
N ALA A 55 3.18 7.08 -16.04
CA ALA A 55 2.12 7.14 -17.06
C ALA A 55 2.08 5.85 -17.90
N GLY A 56 3.23 5.41 -18.43
CA GLY A 56 3.32 4.19 -19.23
C GLY A 56 3.13 2.90 -18.40
N PHE A 57 3.40 2.91 -17.10
CA PHE A 57 3.11 1.78 -16.21
C PHE A 57 1.60 1.65 -15.96
N ILE A 58 0.89 2.75 -15.73
CA ILE A 58 -0.57 2.78 -15.59
C ILE A 58 -1.25 2.26 -16.87
N ASP A 59 -0.78 2.68 -18.04
CA ASP A 59 -1.30 2.20 -19.32
C ASP A 59 -1.17 0.67 -19.43
N GLN A 60 -0.04 0.10 -19.05
CA GLN A 60 0.18 -1.35 -19.05
C GLN A 60 -0.74 -2.08 -18.05
N ILE A 61 -0.98 -1.53 -16.86
CA ILE A 61 -1.97 -2.11 -15.92
C ILE A 61 -3.34 -2.16 -16.58
N ASN A 62 -3.78 -1.06 -17.20
CA ASN A 62 -5.08 -0.99 -17.86
C ASN A 62 -5.20 -1.96 -19.04
N GLU A 63 -4.13 -2.17 -19.82
CA GLU A 63 -4.08 -3.14 -20.91
C GLU A 63 -4.13 -4.59 -20.40
N LEU A 64 -3.51 -4.90 -19.26
CA LEU A 64 -3.26 -6.27 -18.80
C LEU A 64 -4.29 -6.80 -17.81
N ARG A 65 -4.94 -5.92 -17.00
CA ARG A 65 -5.79 -6.33 -15.86
C ARG A 65 -6.93 -7.28 -16.24
N ASP A 66 -7.46 -7.16 -17.46
CA ASP A 66 -8.61 -7.96 -17.91
C ASP A 66 -8.23 -9.01 -18.95
N THR A 67 -6.93 -9.31 -19.10
CA THR A 67 -6.45 -10.30 -20.08
C THR A 67 -6.54 -11.74 -19.60
N VAL A 68 -6.83 -11.96 -18.31
CA VAL A 68 -6.97 -13.28 -17.70
C VAL A 68 -8.31 -13.39 -16.97
N SER A 69 -8.84 -14.62 -16.87
CA SER A 69 -10.09 -14.87 -16.16
C SER A 69 -9.93 -14.67 -14.63
N VAL A 70 -11.05 -14.40 -13.95
CA VAL A 70 -11.09 -14.32 -12.49
C VAL A 70 -10.54 -15.60 -11.83
N ALA A 71 -10.90 -16.77 -12.36
CA ALA A 71 -10.39 -18.04 -11.86
C ALA A 71 -8.86 -18.15 -11.96
N GLU A 72 -8.28 -17.64 -13.03
CA GLU A 72 -6.83 -17.61 -13.22
C GLU A 72 -6.18 -16.59 -12.27
N LYS A 73 -6.77 -15.39 -12.10
CA LYS A 73 -6.30 -14.41 -11.10
C LYS A 73 -6.25 -15.03 -9.71
N LYS A 74 -7.34 -15.66 -9.25
CA LYS A 74 -7.43 -16.32 -7.94
C LYS A 74 -6.39 -17.45 -7.77
N ARG A 75 -6.13 -18.23 -8.81
CA ARG A 75 -5.08 -19.26 -8.80
C ARG A 75 -3.69 -18.64 -8.60
N TRP A 76 -3.35 -17.58 -9.34
CA TRP A 76 -2.08 -16.88 -9.19
C TRP A 76 -1.91 -16.29 -7.78
N ILE A 77 -2.96 -15.67 -7.23
CA ILE A 77 -2.96 -15.13 -5.88
C ILE A 77 -2.63 -16.25 -4.87
N SER A 78 -3.33 -17.39 -4.95
CA SER A 78 -3.08 -18.53 -4.06
C SER A 78 -1.64 -19.04 -4.15
N GLU A 79 -1.11 -19.22 -5.37
CA GLU A 79 0.25 -19.69 -5.60
C GLU A 79 1.31 -18.71 -5.02
N TRP A 80 1.08 -17.40 -5.16
CA TRP A 80 1.98 -16.38 -4.59
C TRP A 80 1.89 -16.29 -3.07
N MET A 81 0.69 -16.40 -2.49
CA MET A 81 0.54 -16.47 -1.02
C MET A 81 1.30 -17.66 -0.44
N ASP A 82 1.18 -18.85 -1.05
CA ASP A 82 1.93 -20.04 -0.67
C ASP A 82 3.45 -19.85 -0.81
N LEU A 83 3.89 -19.16 -1.86
CA LEU A 83 5.30 -18.86 -2.07
C LEU A 83 5.84 -17.90 -1.01
N LEU A 84 5.10 -16.85 -0.68
CA LEU A 84 5.47 -15.89 0.36
C LEU A 84 5.60 -16.59 1.72
N TRP A 85 4.64 -17.42 2.09
CA TRP A 85 4.70 -18.22 3.32
C TRP A 85 5.94 -19.11 3.35
N ARG A 86 6.19 -19.88 2.29
CA ARG A 86 7.38 -20.73 2.20
C ARG A 86 8.70 -19.98 2.23
N ARG A 87 8.69 -18.68 1.95
CA ARG A 87 9.85 -17.78 2.05
C ARG A 87 9.94 -17.05 3.40
N GLY A 88 9.08 -17.41 4.34
CA GLY A 88 9.13 -16.91 5.71
C GLY A 88 8.37 -15.61 5.95
N VAL A 89 7.51 -15.18 5.02
CA VAL A 89 6.61 -14.03 5.26
C VAL A 89 5.49 -14.46 6.17
N SER A 90 5.38 -13.85 7.35
CA SER A 90 4.36 -14.15 8.37
C SER A 90 3.26 -13.10 8.44
N ALA A 91 3.53 -11.89 7.95
CA ALA A 91 2.54 -10.81 7.92
C ALA A 91 2.70 -9.95 6.65
N MET A 92 1.58 -9.39 6.19
CA MET A 92 1.60 -8.52 5.00
C MET A 92 0.54 -7.42 5.09
N GLY A 93 0.91 -6.21 4.65
CA GLY A 93 0.00 -5.14 4.29
C GLY A 93 -0.31 -5.26 2.81
N ASP A 94 -1.52 -5.63 2.46
CA ASP A 94 -1.90 -5.87 1.06
C ASP A 94 -2.99 -4.91 0.60
N ILE A 95 -2.79 -4.40 -0.61
CA ILE A 95 -3.74 -3.51 -1.29
C ILE A 95 -4.72 -4.37 -2.10
N SER A 96 -6.02 -4.11 -1.94
CA SER A 96 -7.06 -4.82 -2.70
C SER A 96 -8.13 -3.86 -3.20
N ASN A 97 -8.47 -3.99 -4.48
CA ASN A 97 -9.54 -3.24 -5.13
C ASN A 97 -10.82 -4.09 -5.33
N CYS A 98 -10.73 -5.40 -5.08
CA CYS A 98 -11.80 -6.38 -5.23
C CYS A 98 -11.67 -7.52 -4.22
N ASP A 99 -12.54 -8.53 -4.32
CA ASP A 99 -12.57 -9.70 -3.43
C ASP A 99 -11.76 -10.91 -3.92
N ASP A 100 -11.05 -10.79 -5.03
CA ASP A 100 -10.33 -11.92 -5.65
C ASP A 100 -9.32 -12.60 -4.73
N SER A 101 -8.73 -11.85 -3.77
CA SER A 101 -7.73 -12.34 -2.82
C SER A 101 -8.32 -12.87 -1.50
N PHE A 102 -9.59 -12.61 -1.19
CA PHE A 102 -10.15 -12.82 0.14
C PHE A 102 -10.19 -14.29 0.55
N GLU A 103 -10.58 -15.18 -0.34
CA GLU A 103 -10.59 -16.61 -0.06
C GLU A 103 -9.17 -17.14 0.25
N SER A 104 -8.18 -16.72 -0.52
CA SER A 104 -6.77 -17.12 -0.30
C SER A 104 -6.23 -16.57 1.02
N LYS A 105 -6.52 -15.30 1.34
CA LYS A 105 -6.13 -14.68 2.60
C LYS A 105 -6.74 -15.38 3.81
N SER A 106 -8.04 -15.68 3.76
CA SER A 106 -8.75 -16.35 4.87
C SER A 106 -8.24 -17.76 5.19
N LYS A 107 -7.60 -18.41 4.22
CA LYS A 107 -7.02 -19.75 4.35
C LYS A 107 -5.52 -19.75 4.63
N SER A 108 -4.86 -18.61 4.45
CA SER A 108 -3.42 -18.48 4.60
C SER A 108 -3.01 -18.36 6.08
N PRO A 109 -1.85 -18.93 6.47
CA PRO A 109 -1.27 -18.65 7.78
C PRO A 109 -0.62 -17.25 7.87
N ILE A 110 -0.49 -16.52 6.76
CA ILE A 110 0.04 -15.16 6.76
C ILE A 110 -1.03 -14.22 7.31
N TYR A 111 -0.73 -13.52 8.42
CA TYR A 111 -1.58 -12.41 8.84
C TYR A 111 -1.60 -11.33 7.76
N THR A 112 -2.79 -10.90 7.35
CA THR A 112 -2.94 -9.89 6.32
C THR A 112 -3.78 -8.72 6.80
N ARG A 113 -3.17 -7.54 6.88
CA ARG A 113 -3.91 -6.27 6.93
C ARG A 113 -4.26 -5.90 5.48
N THR A 114 -5.53 -5.88 5.15
CA THR A 114 -6.02 -5.54 3.81
C THR A 114 -6.45 -4.07 3.75
N PHE A 115 -5.79 -3.30 2.92
CA PHE A 115 -6.16 -1.94 2.59
C PHE A 115 -7.07 -1.96 1.36
N LEU A 116 -8.38 -1.71 1.57
CA LEU A 116 -9.38 -1.67 0.49
C LEU A 116 -9.25 -0.34 -0.24
N GLU A 117 -8.47 -0.37 -1.29
CA GLU A 117 -8.06 0.83 -2.01
C GLU A 117 -9.12 1.32 -2.97
N VAL A 118 -9.33 2.64 -2.99
CA VAL A 118 -10.31 3.28 -3.86
C VAL A 118 -9.67 4.23 -4.86
N PHE A 119 -10.33 4.34 -6.00
CA PHE A 119 -10.09 5.32 -7.06
C PHE A 119 -11.38 6.07 -7.36
N GLY A 120 -11.26 7.31 -7.79
CA GLY A 120 -12.39 8.12 -8.22
C GLY A 120 -11.97 9.58 -8.36
N THR A 121 -11.81 10.05 -9.59
CA THR A 121 -11.36 11.42 -9.89
C THR A 121 -12.52 12.41 -9.96
N GLU A 122 -13.73 11.91 -10.20
CA GLU A 122 -14.91 12.74 -10.35
C GLU A 122 -15.55 13.02 -8.97
N PRO A 123 -15.66 14.29 -8.54
CA PRO A 123 -16.17 14.63 -7.21
C PRO A 123 -17.60 14.14 -6.95
N GLU A 124 -18.44 14.11 -7.98
CA GLU A 124 -19.83 13.64 -7.91
C GLU A 124 -19.96 12.16 -7.60
N ASP A 125 -18.94 11.36 -7.91
CA ASP A 125 -18.94 9.91 -7.67
C ASP A 125 -18.52 9.54 -6.25
N CYS A 126 -18.08 10.50 -5.44
CA CYS A 126 -17.53 10.25 -4.10
C CYS A 126 -18.45 9.36 -3.24
N GLY A 127 -19.76 9.66 -3.21
CA GLY A 127 -20.73 8.87 -2.44
C GLY A 127 -20.82 7.43 -2.92
N ALA A 128 -20.94 7.21 -4.22
CA ALA A 128 -21.06 5.88 -4.81
C ALA A 128 -19.78 5.03 -4.59
N VAL A 129 -18.61 5.65 -4.68
CA VAL A 129 -17.33 4.97 -4.42
C VAL A 129 -17.20 4.58 -2.94
N MET A 130 -17.60 5.48 -2.03
CA MET A 130 -17.61 5.17 -0.59
C MET A 130 -18.58 4.04 -0.26
N ASP A 131 -19.80 4.05 -0.81
CA ASP A 131 -20.75 2.96 -0.63
C ASP A 131 -20.20 1.63 -1.13
N SER A 132 -19.55 1.62 -2.30
CA SER A 132 -18.95 0.41 -2.89
C SER A 132 -17.84 -0.17 -2.03
N VAL A 133 -16.93 0.66 -1.49
CA VAL A 133 -15.83 0.16 -0.64
C VAL A 133 -16.34 -0.34 0.71
N LEU A 134 -17.39 0.27 1.26
CA LEU A 134 -18.01 -0.21 2.49
C LEU A 134 -18.75 -1.55 2.28
N GLU A 135 -19.35 -1.78 1.13
CA GLU A 135 -19.89 -3.11 0.78
C GLU A 135 -18.76 -4.13 0.61
N LEU A 136 -17.66 -3.77 -0.05
CA LEU A 136 -16.49 -4.64 -0.16
C LEU A 136 -15.90 -4.98 1.24
N LYS A 137 -15.90 -4.01 2.15
CA LYS A 137 -15.49 -4.25 3.54
C LYS A 137 -16.38 -5.31 4.22
N LYS A 138 -17.71 -5.24 4.05
CA LYS A 138 -18.61 -6.27 4.58
C LYS A 138 -18.30 -7.67 4.03
N VAL A 139 -17.92 -7.75 2.75
CA VAL A 139 -17.48 -9.02 2.16
C VAL A 139 -16.19 -9.49 2.85
N ALA A 140 -15.18 -8.62 3.03
CA ALA A 140 -13.94 -8.95 3.75
C ALA A 140 -14.22 -9.43 5.19
N ASP A 141 -15.11 -8.75 5.90
CA ASP A 141 -15.53 -9.13 7.26
C ASP A 141 -16.14 -10.55 7.29
N SER A 142 -16.89 -10.93 6.24
CA SER A 142 -17.48 -12.28 6.14
C SER A 142 -16.44 -13.38 5.97
N TYR A 143 -15.25 -13.07 5.49
CA TYR A 143 -14.08 -13.96 5.41
C TYR A 143 -13.20 -13.89 6.66
N GLY A 144 -13.53 -13.04 7.64
CA GLY A 144 -12.71 -12.82 8.83
C GLY A 144 -11.40 -12.08 8.56
N ILE A 145 -11.34 -11.27 7.49
CA ILE A 145 -10.15 -10.52 7.08
C ILE A 145 -10.12 -9.17 7.79
N ASP A 146 -8.97 -8.82 8.34
CA ASP A 146 -8.71 -7.47 8.85
C ASP A 146 -8.58 -6.49 7.67
N ALA A 147 -9.63 -5.71 7.41
CA ALA A 147 -9.72 -4.84 6.25
C ALA A 147 -10.33 -3.46 6.57
N ALA A 148 -9.83 -2.43 5.93
CA ALA A 148 -10.42 -1.09 5.97
C ALA A 148 -10.17 -0.32 4.68
N PRO A 149 -11.05 0.67 4.35
CA PRO A 149 -10.84 1.55 3.22
C PRO A 149 -9.54 2.33 3.30
N THR A 150 -8.94 2.60 2.13
CA THR A 150 -7.76 3.45 2.00
C THR A 150 -7.79 4.21 0.68
N PRO A 151 -7.28 5.45 0.60
CA PRO A 151 -7.07 6.11 -0.68
C PRO A 151 -5.87 5.50 -1.40
N HIS A 152 -5.89 5.49 -2.74
CA HIS A 152 -4.70 5.14 -3.51
C HIS A 152 -3.67 6.26 -3.44
N SER A 153 -3.92 7.38 -4.13
CA SER A 153 -3.01 8.53 -4.25
C SER A 153 -3.79 9.81 -4.54
N CYS A 154 -3.08 10.94 -4.51
CA CYS A 154 -3.63 12.25 -4.84
C CYS A 154 -4.11 12.38 -6.28
N TYR A 155 -3.48 11.67 -7.22
CA TYR A 155 -3.80 11.77 -8.64
C TYR A 155 -4.89 10.81 -9.10
N THR A 156 -5.31 9.88 -8.26
CA THR A 156 -6.38 8.91 -8.57
C THR A 156 -7.68 9.16 -7.82
N THR A 157 -7.68 10.10 -6.89
CA THR A 157 -8.84 10.42 -6.06
C THR A 157 -9.20 11.91 -6.18
N SER A 158 -10.50 12.21 -6.20
CA SER A 158 -10.97 13.59 -6.06
C SER A 158 -10.66 14.11 -4.65
N PRO A 159 -10.57 15.44 -4.44
CA PRO A 159 -10.35 16.00 -3.10
C PRO A 159 -11.38 15.55 -2.06
N ALA A 160 -12.64 15.41 -2.48
CA ALA A 160 -13.73 14.96 -1.62
C ALA A 160 -13.54 13.49 -1.22
N LEU A 161 -13.25 12.62 -2.19
CA LEU A 161 -13.03 11.20 -1.95
C LEU A 161 -11.79 10.96 -1.09
N LEU A 162 -10.68 11.63 -1.38
CA LEU A 162 -9.44 11.51 -0.60
C LEU A 162 -9.68 11.84 0.88
N THR A 163 -10.43 12.91 1.17
CA THR A 163 -10.79 13.26 2.54
C THR A 163 -11.71 12.22 3.18
N ALA A 164 -12.79 11.82 2.49
CA ALA A 164 -13.79 10.91 3.04
C ALA A 164 -13.24 9.51 3.32
N VAL A 165 -12.48 8.94 2.37
CA VAL A 165 -11.93 7.60 2.53
C VAL A 165 -10.79 7.56 3.56
N SER A 166 -10.01 8.63 3.67
CA SER A 166 -8.98 8.74 4.71
C SER A 166 -9.61 8.80 6.10
N ASP A 167 -10.67 9.61 6.30
CA ASP A 167 -11.38 9.65 7.57
C ASP A 167 -11.98 8.29 7.95
N GLU A 168 -12.56 7.58 6.99
CA GLU A 168 -13.11 6.23 7.22
C GLU A 168 -12.01 5.22 7.55
N GLY A 169 -10.91 5.22 6.78
CA GLY A 169 -9.79 4.30 6.98
C GLY A 169 -9.12 4.47 8.35
N LEU A 170 -8.92 5.71 8.77
CA LEU A 170 -8.30 6.05 10.06
C LEU A 170 -9.07 5.49 11.27
N LYS A 171 -10.39 5.27 11.17
CA LYS A 171 -11.18 4.64 12.24
C LYS A 171 -10.71 3.23 12.58
N SER A 172 -9.99 2.57 11.68
CA SER A 172 -9.38 1.26 11.90
C SER A 172 -8.03 1.29 12.61
N GLY A 173 -7.48 2.47 12.87
CA GLY A 173 -6.15 2.67 13.45
C GLY A 173 -5.00 2.63 12.45
N PHE A 174 -5.28 2.36 11.16
CA PHE A 174 -4.26 2.24 10.11
C PHE A 174 -4.75 2.86 8.81
N LEU A 175 -3.83 3.51 8.08
CA LEU A 175 -4.08 4.02 6.73
C LEU A 175 -2.85 3.74 5.86
N SER A 176 -3.06 3.47 4.57
CA SER A 176 -1.99 3.39 3.56
C SER A 176 -2.22 4.45 2.49
N TYR A 177 -1.15 5.01 1.95
CA TYR A 177 -1.23 6.04 0.91
C TYR A 177 0.02 5.98 0.03
N HIS A 178 -0.15 5.87 -1.29
CA HIS A 178 0.95 6.03 -2.25
C HIS A 178 1.27 7.51 -2.37
N SER A 179 2.49 7.87 -2.02
CA SER A 179 2.91 9.25 -1.84
C SER A 179 4.28 9.49 -2.46
N GLU A 180 4.41 10.61 -3.15
CA GLU A 180 5.69 11.09 -3.70
C GLU A 180 6.46 10.00 -4.46
N GLU A 181 5.70 9.14 -5.20
CA GLU A 181 6.28 7.99 -5.87
C GLU A 181 7.16 8.41 -7.05
N THR A 182 6.77 9.46 -7.78
CA THR A 182 7.49 9.89 -8.97
C THR A 182 7.49 11.41 -9.14
N GLN A 183 8.49 11.93 -9.86
CA GLN A 183 8.51 13.33 -10.26
C GLN A 183 7.30 13.71 -11.14
N GLU A 184 6.75 12.77 -11.92
CA GLU A 184 5.54 13.01 -12.74
C GLU A 184 4.31 13.30 -11.86
N GLU A 185 4.21 12.70 -10.69
CA GLU A 185 3.18 12.97 -9.68
C GLU A 185 3.35 14.38 -9.10
N GLU A 186 4.57 14.73 -8.72
CA GLU A 186 4.89 16.04 -8.17
C GLU A 186 4.63 17.16 -9.22
N ASP A 187 5.05 17.00 -10.45
CA ASP A 187 4.82 17.95 -11.53
C ASP A 187 3.32 18.20 -11.76
N MET A 188 2.51 17.14 -11.62
CA MET A 188 1.05 17.24 -11.76
C MET A 188 0.44 18.10 -10.64
N LEU A 189 0.83 17.92 -9.38
CA LEU A 189 0.28 18.62 -8.21
C LEU A 189 0.84 20.03 -8.05
N ILE A 190 2.13 20.20 -8.27
CA ILE A 190 2.83 21.47 -8.07
C ILE A 190 2.49 22.46 -9.21
N SER A 191 2.54 22.01 -10.45
CA SER A 191 2.50 22.91 -11.62
C SER A 191 1.45 22.56 -12.69
N GLY A 192 0.77 21.42 -12.57
CA GLY A 192 -0.19 20.97 -13.58
C GLY A 192 0.47 20.65 -14.91
N THR A 193 1.62 19.98 -14.87
CA THR A 193 2.43 19.63 -16.05
C THR A 193 2.82 18.16 -16.02
N GLY A 194 3.49 17.69 -17.06
CA GLY A 194 4.01 16.33 -17.16
C GLY A 194 3.06 15.37 -17.88
N ALA A 195 3.59 14.18 -18.22
CA ALA A 195 2.88 13.18 -19.02
C ALA A 195 1.60 12.69 -18.33
N MET A 196 1.62 12.47 -17.01
CA MET A 196 0.45 12.05 -16.25
C MET A 196 -0.67 13.08 -16.29
N TYR A 197 -0.35 14.38 -16.18
CA TYR A 197 -1.32 15.45 -16.27
C TYR A 197 -1.96 15.52 -17.66
N GLU A 198 -1.13 15.52 -18.70
CA GLU A 198 -1.60 15.63 -20.08
C GLU A 198 -2.43 14.40 -20.51
N ASN A 199 -2.01 13.18 -20.14
CA ASN A 199 -2.76 11.97 -20.45
C ASN A 199 -4.19 12.01 -19.85
N ARG A 200 -4.33 12.45 -18.61
CA ARG A 200 -5.66 12.61 -17.98
C ARG A 200 -6.50 13.65 -18.69
N ARG A 201 -5.91 14.80 -18.98
CA ARG A 201 -6.61 15.89 -19.68
C ARG A 201 -7.09 15.45 -21.05
N GLN A 202 -6.27 14.72 -21.80
CA GLN A 202 -6.61 14.17 -23.12
C GLN A 202 -7.71 13.08 -23.03
N ALA A 203 -7.70 12.30 -21.95
CA ALA A 203 -8.74 11.30 -21.68
C ALA A 203 -10.07 11.93 -21.19
N GLY A 204 -10.15 13.25 -21.00
CA GLY A 204 -11.33 13.93 -20.48
C GLY A 204 -11.62 13.63 -18.99
N MET A 205 -10.64 13.12 -18.25
CA MET A 205 -10.75 12.87 -16.82
C MET A 205 -10.45 14.13 -16.01
N SER A 206 -11.09 14.26 -14.86
CA SER A 206 -10.73 15.32 -13.90
C SER A 206 -9.29 15.16 -13.45
N VAL A 207 -8.57 16.26 -13.37
CA VAL A 207 -7.20 16.32 -12.88
C VAL A 207 -7.17 16.84 -11.44
N PRO A 208 -6.18 16.44 -10.63
CA PRO A 208 -5.99 17.01 -9.30
C PRO A 208 -5.84 18.54 -9.37
N PRO A 209 -6.21 19.26 -8.31
CA PRO A 209 -5.99 20.71 -8.27
C PRO A 209 -4.48 21.02 -8.31
N VAL A 210 -4.09 22.01 -9.09
CA VAL A 210 -2.72 22.53 -9.05
C VAL A 210 -2.57 23.38 -7.79
N THR A 211 -1.81 22.88 -6.83
CA THR A 211 -1.76 23.46 -5.48
C THR A 211 -0.46 24.20 -5.17
N GLY A 212 0.57 24.00 -5.97
CA GLY A 212 1.95 24.44 -5.68
C GLY A 212 2.61 23.64 -4.55
N LYS A 213 1.99 22.54 -4.11
CA LYS A 213 2.47 21.66 -3.02
C LYS A 213 2.80 20.29 -3.56
N SER A 214 3.74 19.61 -2.89
CA SER A 214 4.01 18.19 -3.15
C SER A 214 2.78 17.32 -2.86
N SER A 215 2.77 16.09 -3.37
CA SER A 215 1.66 15.17 -3.16
C SER A 215 1.45 14.85 -1.68
N LEU A 216 2.52 14.72 -0.91
CA LEU A 216 2.46 14.52 0.54
C LEU A 216 1.88 15.72 1.28
N LEU A 217 2.32 16.94 0.98
CA LEU A 217 1.78 18.15 1.61
C LEU A 217 0.29 18.34 1.27
N TYR A 218 -0.10 18.02 0.04
CA TYR A 218 -1.49 18.02 -0.34
C TYR A 218 -2.31 16.97 0.41
N PHE A 219 -1.78 15.76 0.57
CA PHE A 219 -2.42 14.71 1.37
C PHE A 219 -2.64 15.16 2.83
N ILE A 220 -1.62 15.76 3.46
CA ILE A 220 -1.74 16.31 4.81
C ILE A 220 -2.85 17.37 4.89
N ASP A 221 -2.99 18.23 3.88
CA ASP A 221 -4.10 19.18 3.82
C ASP A 221 -5.46 18.47 3.75
N ARG A 222 -5.56 17.35 3.03
CA ARG A 222 -6.80 16.56 2.95
C ARG A 222 -7.12 15.85 4.25
N LEU A 223 -6.11 15.34 4.96
CA LEU A 223 -6.29 14.83 6.32
C LEU A 223 -6.82 15.91 7.27
N LYS A 224 -6.23 17.09 7.24
CA LYS A 224 -6.67 18.24 8.07
C LYS A 224 -8.07 18.73 7.72
N ALA A 225 -8.53 18.53 6.48
CA ALA A 225 -9.88 18.90 6.05
C ALA A 225 -11.00 18.12 6.78
N THR A 226 -10.67 17.02 7.47
CA THR A 226 -11.56 16.30 8.39
C THR A 226 -11.86 17.10 9.69
N GLY A 227 -11.15 18.21 9.91
CA GLY A 227 -11.22 19.01 11.15
C GLY A 227 -10.21 18.59 12.22
N ARG A 228 -9.37 17.59 11.94
CA ARG A 228 -8.31 17.11 12.84
C ARG A 228 -6.99 17.82 12.56
N THR A 229 -6.16 17.97 13.59
CA THR A 229 -4.84 18.61 13.50
C THR A 229 -3.69 17.66 13.79
N SER A 230 -3.96 16.50 14.38
CA SER A 230 -3.00 15.42 14.62
C SER A 230 -3.64 14.05 14.38
N PHE A 231 -2.81 13.08 14.07
CA PHE A 231 -3.20 11.73 13.68
C PHE A 231 -2.40 10.72 14.50
N PRO A 232 -2.99 10.16 15.58
CA PRO A 232 -2.35 9.14 16.42
C PRO A 232 -2.36 7.75 15.78
N GLU A 233 -3.06 7.58 14.65
CA GLU A 233 -3.13 6.33 13.93
C GLU A 233 -1.81 6.03 13.21
N HIS A 234 -1.61 4.77 12.84
CA HIS A 234 -0.48 4.32 12.03
C HIS A 234 -0.74 4.66 10.56
N ILE A 235 0.05 5.58 10.01
CA ILE A 235 -0.07 5.98 8.61
C ILE A 235 1.15 5.45 7.85
N LEU A 236 0.90 4.59 6.87
CA LEU A 236 1.89 4.02 5.99
C LEU A 236 1.99 4.86 4.72
N LEU A 237 3.07 5.62 4.61
CA LEU A 237 3.44 6.38 3.42
C LEU A 237 4.25 5.47 2.51
N VAL A 238 3.79 5.25 1.29
CA VAL A 238 4.38 4.27 0.38
C VAL A 238 5.17 4.97 -0.71
N HIS A 239 6.37 4.47 -1.00
CA HIS A 239 7.37 4.95 -1.96
C HIS A 239 8.26 6.07 -1.48
N GLU A 240 7.76 7.28 -1.30
CA GLU A 240 8.47 8.48 -0.81
C GLU A 240 9.77 8.81 -1.58
N VAL A 241 9.77 8.60 -2.91
CA VAL A 241 10.96 8.83 -3.77
C VAL A 241 11.31 10.31 -3.87
N CYS A 242 10.30 11.19 -3.82
CA CYS A 242 10.47 12.64 -3.92
C CYS A 242 10.48 13.34 -2.54
N MET A 243 10.47 12.57 -1.42
CA MET A 243 10.49 13.11 -0.07
C MET A 243 11.65 14.08 0.15
N ASN A 244 11.37 15.19 0.79
CA ASN A 244 12.34 16.23 1.14
C ASN A 244 12.21 16.67 2.61
N GLU A 245 13.07 17.57 3.06
CA GLU A 245 13.06 18.07 4.44
C GLU A 245 11.72 18.70 4.84
N GLU A 246 11.08 19.46 3.95
CA GLU A 246 9.76 20.06 4.20
C GLU A 246 8.68 19.00 4.44
N GLY A 247 8.67 17.94 3.63
CA GLY A 247 7.76 16.79 3.78
C GLY A 247 7.96 16.09 5.14
N ILE A 248 9.22 15.82 5.51
CA ILE A 248 9.57 15.19 6.79
C ILE A 248 9.06 16.03 7.97
N GLU A 249 9.31 17.33 7.99
CA GLU A 249 8.87 18.21 9.05
C GLU A 249 7.32 18.33 9.09
N ALA A 250 6.66 18.32 7.95
CA ALA A 250 5.21 18.32 7.88
C ALA A 250 4.61 17.02 8.45
N VAL A 251 5.20 15.86 8.14
CA VAL A 251 4.81 14.55 8.71
C VAL A 251 4.96 14.55 10.22
N LYS A 252 6.15 14.91 10.73
CA LYS A 252 6.43 14.98 12.17
C LYS A 252 5.47 15.91 12.92
N ALA A 253 5.02 16.98 12.27
CA ALA A 253 4.12 17.95 12.87
C ALA A 253 2.69 17.44 13.10
N VAL A 254 2.26 16.39 12.37
CA VAL A 254 0.85 15.97 12.37
C VAL A 254 0.62 14.48 12.61
N MET A 255 1.58 13.60 12.30
CA MET A 255 1.47 12.14 12.43
C MET A 255 2.29 11.66 13.62
N GLU A 256 1.65 10.95 14.57
CA GLU A 256 2.35 10.41 15.73
C GLU A 256 3.08 9.10 15.41
N HIS A 257 2.54 8.31 14.48
CA HIS A 257 3.07 7.01 14.08
C HIS A 257 3.16 6.88 12.55
N PRO A 258 4.00 7.70 11.88
CA PRO A 258 4.25 7.53 10.45
C PRO A 258 5.18 6.34 10.20
N PHE A 259 4.90 5.58 9.15
CA PHE A 259 5.77 4.53 8.63
C PHE A 259 6.01 4.76 7.15
N VAL A 260 7.21 4.46 6.68
CA VAL A 260 7.53 4.52 5.25
C VAL A 260 7.73 3.11 4.72
N ALA A 261 6.94 2.73 3.72
CA ALA A 261 7.13 1.49 2.98
C ALA A 261 7.97 1.75 1.74
N LEU A 262 9.23 1.35 1.79
CA LEU A 262 10.13 1.46 0.64
C LEU A 262 9.83 0.35 -0.37
N CYS A 263 9.70 0.72 -1.65
CA CYS A 263 9.44 -0.21 -2.75
C CYS A 263 10.56 -0.17 -3.80
N PRO A 264 11.82 -0.49 -3.44
CA PRO A 264 12.97 -0.23 -4.31
C PRO A 264 12.92 -0.97 -5.64
N CYS A 265 12.38 -2.19 -5.66
CA CYS A 265 12.24 -2.96 -6.90
C CYS A 265 11.22 -2.32 -7.85
N SER A 266 10.08 -1.87 -7.34
CA SER A 266 9.05 -1.17 -8.12
C SER A 266 9.61 0.16 -8.67
N ASN A 267 10.19 0.95 -7.80
CA ASN A 267 10.71 2.28 -8.16
C ASN A 267 11.81 2.21 -9.23
N ILE A 268 12.78 1.28 -9.10
CA ILE A 268 13.79 1.04 -10.14
C ILE A 268 13.16 0.49 -11.43
N PHE A 269 12.14 -0.36 -11.30
CA PHE A 269 11.49 -0.95 -12.47
C PHE A 269 10.71 0.08 -13.28
N ILE A 270 9.95 0.96 -12.62
CA ILE A 270 9.06 1.93 -13.27
C ILE A 270 9.86 3.13 -13.81
N HIS A 271 10.67 3.79 -12.98
CA HIS A 271 11.27 5.08 -13.31
C HIS A 271 12.75 5.24 -12.91
N ASN A 272 13.38 4.15 -12.44
CA ASN A 272 14.82 4.10 -12.12
C ASN A 272 15.27 5.16 -11.10
N ALA A 273 14.44 5.43 -10.07
CA ALA A 273 14.78 6.31 -8.96
C ALA A 273 14.61 5.56 -7.62
N LEU A 274 15.23 6.05 -6.57
CA LEU A 274 15.12 5.53 -5.22
C LEU A 274 14.94 6.70 -4.25
N PRO A 275 14.21 6.50 -3.14
CA PRO A 275 14.12 7.49 -2.08
C PRO A 275 15.47 7.71 -1.38
N ASP A 276 15.68 8.91 -0.86
CA ASP A 276 16.83 9.20 0.01
C ASP A 276 16.56 8.69 1.44
N VAL A 277 16.92 7.43 1.67
CA VAL A 277 16.73 6.80 2.99
C VAL A 277 17.56 7.48 4.07
N GLY A 278 18.72 8.06 3.71
CA GLY A 278 19.57 8.80 4.64
C GLY A 278 18.89 10.07 5.18
N LEU A 279 18.08 10.73 4.37
CA LEU A 279 17.28 11.88 4.76
C LEU A 279 16.15 11.51 5.73
N MET A 280 15.54 10.33 5.54
CA MET A 280 14.40 9.84 6.35
C MET A 280 14.83 9.26 7.71
N TRP A 281 16.09 8.85 7.84
CA TRP A 281 16.66 8.21 9.04
C TRP A 281 17.22 9.24 10.01
#